data_77bb4f98beb27fb1598d55adb1608c56
#
_entry.id   77bb4f98beb27fb1598d55adb1608c56
#
_cell.length_a   1.000
_cell.length_b   1.000
_cell.length_c   1.000
_cell.angle_alpha   90.00
_cell.angle_beta   90.00
_cell.angle_gamma   90.00
#
_symmetry.space_group_name_H-M   'P 1'
#
loop_
_entity.id
_entity.type
_entity.pdbx_description
1 polymer ?
#
loop_
_entity_poly.entity_id
_entity_poly.type
_entity_poly.pdbx_seq_one_letter_code
_entity_poly.pdbx_strand_id
1 'polypeptide(L)'
;MAAPNHQTPQSPTRRPGRPTGGDAAVRESLLEHGRDLLLQHGFGNVSTRQIAAAAGTTPAMIHYYFGDKRGLYRTMIESAVQPLIDSVRQLEQTAGDGTPDLEAVMRAYMRMVAANPWFPALIIREVLDQNGRMRGEFIERFAAKTAPALVAVLRREREQGRLRAGLDPRFAAVSLLSLCVFPFVSLPITGPVLGFRPEGAELDRFISHTAQLFREGVAARTEPGHD
;
A
#
# COMPACT_ATOMS: atom_id res chain seq x y z
N MET A 1 51.80 -18.21 -53.04
CA MET A 1 50.41 -18.66 -52.81
C MET A 1 50.07 -18.36 -51.35
N ALA A 2 49.33 -17.30 -51.15
CA ALA A 2 48.90 -16.86 -49.80
C ALA A 2 47.41 -17.25 -49.64
N ALA A 3 47.10 -17.93 -48.53
CA ALA A 3 45.74 -18.35 -48.18
C ALA A 3 44.93 -17.16 -47.62
N PRO A 4 43.62 -17.06 -47.92
CA PRO A 4 42.79 -15.96 -47.44
C PRO A 4 42.33 -16.23 -45.98
N ASN A 5 42.43 -15.19 -45.21
CA ASN A 5 42.03 -15.12 -43.78
C ASN A 5 40.49 -14.99 -43.72
N HIS A 6 39.77 -16.00 -43.23
CA HIS A 6 38.34 -15.96 -42.92
C HIS A 6 38.12 -15.28 -41.57
N GLN A 7 37.74 -14.01 -41.60
CA GLN A 7 37.18 -13.33 -40.44
C GLN A 7 35.68 -13.67 -40.32
N THR A 8 35.31 -14.36 -39.25
CA THR A 8 33.94 -14.62 -38.81
C THR A 8 33.28 -13.31 -38.35
N PRO A 9 32.09 -12.94 -38.85
CA PRO A 9 31.41 -11.73 -38.36
C PRO A 9 30.92 -11.93 -36.92
N GLN A 10 31.35 -11.05 -36.01
CA GLN A 10 30.82 -10.96 -34.68
C GLN A 10 29.39 -10.38 -34.73
N SER A 11 28.43 -11.16 -34.23
CA SER A 11 27.05 -10.71 -34.05
C SER A 11 26.98 -9.55 -33.07
N PRO A 12 26.21 -8.47 -33.36
CA PRO A 12 26.11 -7.33 -32.48
C PRO A 12 25.36 -7.72 -31.17
N THR A 13 25.99 -7.49 -30.04
CA THR A 13 25.38 -7.55 -28.72
C THR A 13 24.18 -6.60 -28.65
N ARG A 14 22.98 -7.19 -28.56
CA ARG A 14 21.71 -6.46 -28.45
C ARG A 14 21.69 -5.70 -27.13
N ARG A 15 21.77 -4.35 -27.18
CA ARG A 15 21.54 -3.48 -26.04
C ARG A 15 20.11 -3.72 -25.49
N PRO A 16 19.89 -3.70 -24.17
CA PRO A 16 18.53 -3.77 -23.61
C PRO A 16 17.69 -2.63 -24.14
N GLY A 17 16.71 -2.94 -25.00
CA GLY A 17 15.80 -1.94 -25.55
C GLY A 17 14.75 -1.53 -24.52
N ARG A 18 14.24 -0.30 -24.70
CA ARG A 18 13.07 0.23 -24.00
C ARG A 18 11.91 -0.80 -24.04
N PRO A 19 11.18 -1.03 -22.92
CA PRO A 19 10.09 -2.01 -22.90
C PRO A 19 9.12 -1.78 -24.04
N THR A 20 8.92 -2.80 -24.86
CA THR A 20 7.87 -2.82 -25.90
C THR A 20 6.53 -3.06 -25.23
N GLY A 21 5.40 -2.67 -25.82
CA GLY A 21 4.06 -2.85 -25.23
C GLY A 21 3.77 -4.28 -24.75
N GLY A 22 4.41 -5.30 -25.34
CA GLY A 22 4.35 -6.69 -24.89
C GLY A 22 5.03 -6.93 -23.52
N ASP A 23 6.13 -6.23 -23.23
CA ASP A 23 6.85 -6.38 -21.97
C ASP A 23 6.04 -5.85 -20.78
N ALA A 24 5.34 -4.72 -20.95
CA ALA A 24 4.46 -4.16 -19.92
C ALA A 24 3.27 -5.08 -19.62
N ALA A 25 2.67 -5.68 -20.64
CA ALA A 25 1.55 -6.60 -20.48
C ALA A 25 1.95 -7.89 -19.75
N VAL A 26 3.12 -8.44 -20.02
CA VAL A 26 3.65 -9.63 -19.31
C VAL A 26 3.93 -9.28 -17.84
N ARG A 27 4.53 -8.13 -17.56
CA ARG A 27 4.80 -7.68 -16.20
C ARG A 27 3.50 -7.54 -15.40
N GLU A 28 2.47 -6.91 -15.97
CA GLU A 28 1.16 -6.73 -15.33
C GLU A 28 0.46 -8.06 -15.09
N SER A 29 0.44 -8.96 -16.07
CA SER A 29 -0.11 -10.31 -15.94
C SER A 29 0.57 -11.11 -14.81
N LEU A 30 1.89 -10.98 -14.64
CA LEU A 30 2.61 -11.61 -13.54
C LEU A 30 2.20 -11.04 -12.17
N LEU A 31 1.97 -9.72 -12.06
CA LEU A 31 1.49 -9.09 -10.83
C LEU A 31 0.07 -9.55 -10.47
N GLU A 32 -0.83 -9.58 -11.46
CA GLU A 32 -2.23 -9.97 -11.27
C GLU A 32 -2.36 -11.43 -10.84
N HIS A 33 -1.83 -12.37 -11.63
CA HIS A 33 -1.89 -13.79 -11.31
C HIS A 33 -1.06 -14.15 -10.07
N GLY A 34 0.06 -13.47 -9.86
CA GLY A 34 0.84 -13.61 -8.63
C GLY A 34 0.06 -13.20 -7.40
N ARG A 35 -0.66 -12.08 -7.45
CA ARG A 35 -1.54 -11.63 -6.39
C ARG A 35 -2.62 -12.65 -6.06
N ASP A 36 -3.33 -13.13 -7.07
CA ASP A 36 -4.44 -14.07 -6.91
C ASP A 36 -3.98 -15.39 -6.28
N LEU A 37 -2.89 -15.95 -6.75
CA LEU A 37 -2.30 -17.15 -6.18
C LEU A 37 -1.81 -16.94 -4.73
N LEU A 38 -1.18 -15.80 -4.45
CA LEU A 38 -0.72 -15.48 -3.11
C LEU A 38 -1.88 -15.29 -2.13
N LEU A 39 -2.99 -14.70 -2.56
CA LEU A 39 -4.20 -14.58 -1.76
C LEU A 39 -4.86 -15.92 -1.49
N GLN A 40 -4.88 -16.83 -2.46
CA GLN A 40 -5.52 -18.15 -2.33
C GLN A 40 -4.67 -19.10 -1.46
N HIS A 41 -3.37 -19.15 -1.68
CA HIS A 41 -2.50 -20.20 -1.12
C HIS A 41 -1.48 -19.71 -0.09
N GLY A 42 -1.21 -18.39 -0.03
CA GLY A 42 -0.18 -17.77 0.81
C GLY A 42 1.21 -17.83 0.20
N PHE A 43 2.07 -16.93 0.69
CA PHE A 43 3.43 -16.75 0.16
C PHE A 43 4.26 -18.04 0.20
N GLY A 44 4.12 -18.85 1.25
CA GLY A 44 4.90 -20.06 1.44
C GLY A 44 4.61 -21.16 0.42
N ASN A 45 3.36 -21.23 -0.05
CA ASN A 45 2.84 -22.35 -0.83
C ASN A 45 2.77 -22.10 -2.34
N VAL A 46 3.16 -20.90 -2.80
CA VAL A 46 3.16 -20.53 -4.22
C VAL A 46 4.58 -20.47 -4.74
N SER A 47 4.85 -21.16 -5.84
CA SER A 47 6.14 -21.14 -6.54
C SER A 47 6.15 -20.14 -7.70
N THR A 48 7.34 -19.68 -8.10
CA THR A 48 7.52 -18.84 -9.31
C THR A 48 7.05 -19.55 -10.57
N ARG A 49 7.14 -20.89 -10.61
CA ARG A 49 6.64 -21.69 -11.75
C ARG A 49 5.12 -21.61 -11.88
N GLN A 50 4.39 -21.70 -10.75
CA GLN A 50 2.93 -21.57 -10.74
C GLN A 50 2.48 -20.17 -11.17
N ILE A 51 3.14 -19.12 -10.66
CA ILE A 51 2.82 -17.75 -11.06
C ILE A 51 3.08 -17.54 -12.56
N ALA A 52 4.23 -17.97 -13.06
CA ALA A 52 4.58 -17.82 -14.46
C ALA A 52 3.64 -18.61 -15.39
N ALA A 53 3.27 -19.83 -15.00
CA ALA A 53 2.31 -20.65 -15.75
C ALA A 53 0.92 -20.00 -15.82
N ALA A 54 0.42 -19.47 -14.69
CA ALA A 54 -0.85 -18.75 -14.65
C ALA A 54 -0.83 -17.48 -15.51
N ALA A 55 0.29 -16.78 -15.56
CA ALA A 55 0.49 -15.58 -16.37
C ALA A 55 0.83 -15.88 -17.86
N GLY A 56 0.83 -17.15 -18.30
CA GLY A 56 1.16 -17.52 -19.65
C GLY A 56 2.61 -17.26 -20.08
N THR A 57 3.56 -17.29 -19.12
CA THR A 57 4.96 -16.96 -19.36
C THR A 57 5.93 -17.94 -18.66
N THR A 58 7.19 -17.58 -18.54
CA THR A 58 8.24 -18.42 -17.94
C THR A 58 8.73 -17.86 -16.61
N PRO A 59 9.27 -18.69 -15.68
CA PRO A 59 9.85 -18.23 -14.42
C PRO A 59 11.01 -17.23 -14.61
N ALA A 60 11.71 -17.28 -15.74
CA ALA A 60 12.77 -16.33 -16.07
C ALA A 60 12.25 -14.88 -16.14
N MET A 61 10.99 -14.67 -16.52
CA MET A 61 10.39 -13.34 -16.57
C MET A 61 10.11 -12.77 -15.18
N ILE A 62 9.84 -13.63 -14.16
CA ILE A 62 9.76 -13.16 -12.77
C ILE A 62 11.13 -12.67 -12.31
N HIS A 63 12.20 -13.42 -12.61
CA HIS A 63 13.56 -12.98 -12.30
C HIS A 63 13.94 -11.70 -13.04
N TYR A 64 13.55 -11.58 -14.29
CA TYR A 64 13.83 -10.40 -15.10
C TYR A 64 13.16 -9.12 -14.56
N TYR A 65 11.84 -9.17 -14.24
CA TYR A 65 11.10 -7.98 -13.81
C TYR A 65 11.21 -7.69 -12.31
N PHE A 66 11.33 -8.71 -11.48
CA PHE A 66 11.16 -8.59 -10.03
C PHE A 66 12.35 -9.14 -9.22
N GLY A 67 13.31 -9.80 -9.86
CA GLY A 67 14.43 -10.47 -9.21
C GLY A 67 14.05 -11.84 -8.63
N ASP A 68 13.00 -11.89 -7.83
CA ASP A 68 12.49 -13.11 -7.23
C ASP A 68 11.00 -12.98 -6.84
N LYS A 69 10.44 -14.00 -6.17
CA LYS A 69 9.06 -13.97 -5.66
C LYS A 69 8.83 -12.88 -4.60
N ARG A 70 9.84 -12.56 -3.78
CA ARG A 70 9.77 -11.47 -2.79
C ARG A 70 9.72 -10.13 -3.48
N GLY A 71 10.51 -9.94 -4.55
CA GLY A 71 10.48 -8.73 -5.36
C GLY A 71 9.13 -8.50 -6.05
N LEU A 72 8.49 -9.57 -6.56
CA LEU A 72 7.13 -9.50 -7.10
C LEU A 72 6.13 -9.06 -6.01
N TYR A 73 6.14 -9.70 -4.84
CA TYR A 73 5.30 -9.32 -3.70
C TYR A 73 5.52 -7.87 -3.28
N ARG A 74 6.78 -7.44 -3.18
CA ARG A 74 7.17 -6.07 -2.87
C ARG A 74 6.56 -5.09 -3.86
N THR A 75 6.70 -5.35 -5.16
CA THR A 75 6.14 -4.51 -6.20
C THR A 75 4.62 -4.39 -6.10
N MET A 76 3.92 -5.47 -5.73
CA MET A 76 2.47 -5.42 -5.49
C MET A 76 2.13 -4.44 -4.34
N ILE A 77 2.82 -4.54 -3.21
CA ILE A 77 2.61 -3.63 -2.07
C ILE A 77 2.97 -2.19 -2.46
N GLU A 78 4.10 -1.98 -3.12
CA GLU A 78 4.55 -0.66 -3.56
C GLU A 78 3.52 -0.01 -4.49
N SER A 79 2.98 -0.74 -5.46
CA SER A 79 1.97 -0.21 -6.37
C SER A 79 0.67 0.22 -5.68
N ALA A 80 0.29 -0.44 -4.58
CA ALA A 80 -0.87 -0.06 -3.79
C ALA A 80 -0.60 1.14 -2.88
N VAL A 81 0.59 1.19 -2.25
CA VAL A 81 0.92 2.18 -1.21
C VAL A 81 1.49 3.47 -1.78
N GLN A 82 2.19 3.42 -2.92
CA GLN A 82 2.86 4.59 -3.49
C GLN A 82 1.90 5.76 -3.77
N PRO A 83 0.70 5.56 -4.34
CA PRO A 83 -0.27 6.65 -4.53
C PRO A 83 -0.68 7.34 -3.23
N LEU A 84 -0.78 6.59 -2.11
CA LEU A 84 -1.04 7.16 -0.80
C LEU A 84 0.12 8.04 -0.33
N ILE A 85 1.35 7.54 -0.44
CA ILE A 85 2.56 8.30 -0.05
C ILE A 85 2.65 9.60 -0.84
N ASP A 86 2.40 9.54 -2.14
CA ASP A 86 2.45 10.72 -3.01
C ASP A 86 1.33 11.72 -2.69
N SER A 87 0.12 11.23 -2.38
CA SER A 87 -1.00 12.07 -1.95
C SER A 87 -0.69 12.77 -0.62
N VAL A 88 -0.15 12.07 0.37
CA VAL A 88 0.21 12.67 1.66
C VAL A 88 1.32 13.71 1.49
N ARG A 89 2.33 13.41 0.68
CA ARG A 89 3.41 14.38 0.36
C ARG A 89 2.85 15.64 -0.32
N GLN A 90 1.92 15.50 -1.25
CA GLN A 90 1.25 16.64 -1.88
C GLN A 90 0.46 17.47 -0.87
N LEU A 91 -0.27 16.83 0.04
CA LEU A 91 -0.98 17.51 1.13
C LEU A 91 -0.03 18.29 2.04
N GLU A 92 1.14 17.71 2.38
CA GLU A 92 2.17 18.41 3.16
C GLU A 92 2.71 19.66 2.43
N GLN A 93 2.95 19.56 1.11
CA GLN A 93 3.46 20.68 0.30
C GLN A 93 2.45 21.81 0.13
N THR A 94 1.16 21.51 0.13
CA THR A 94 0.09 22.49 -0.03
C THR A 94 -0.40 23.10 1.28
N ALA A 95 -0.09 22.49 2.40
CA ALA A 95 -0.41 23.00 3.73
C ALA A 95 0.49 24.19 4.08
N GLY A 96 -0.09 25.31 4.48
CA GLY A 96 0.65 26.56 4.78
C GLY A 96 1.68 26.43 5.90
N ASP A 97 1.47 25.53 6.84
CA ASP A 97 2.37 25.20 7.96
C ASP A 97 3.10 23.85 7.78
N GLY A 98 2.98 23.23 6.60
CA GLY A 98 3.53 21.92 6.30
C GLY A 98 2.86 20.75 7.04
N THR A 99 1.70 20.98 7.67
CA THR A 99 0.93 19.95 8.38
C THR A 99 -0.30 19.60 7.55
N PRO A 100 -0.39 18.37 6.99
CA PRO A 100 -1.53 17.98 6.17
C PRO A 100 -2.79 17.85 7.01
N ASP A 101 -3.94 18.19 6.44
CA ASP A 101 -5.23 17.97 7.07
C ASP A 101 -5.46 16.47 7.33
N LEU A 102 -5.76 16.11 8.57
CA LEU A 102 -5.97 14.72 8.98
C LEU A 102 -7.12 14.04 8.24
N GLU A 103 -8.19 14.78 7.94
CA GLU A 103 -9.29 14.22 7.14
C GLU A 103 -8.84 13.86 5.73
N ALA A 104 -8.03 14.72 5.10
CA ALA A 104 -7.48 14.44 3.78
C ALA A 104 -6.53 13.23 3.80
N VAL A 105 -5.73 13.08 4.86
CA VAL A 105 -4.87 11.90 5.06
C VAL A 105 -5.71 10.63 5.23
N MET A 106 -6.75 10.65 6.07
CA MET A 106 -7.66 9.53 6.27
C MET A 106 -8.38 9.17 4.96
N ARG A 107 -8.83 10.18 4.23
CA ARG A 107 -9.48 10.02 2.90
C ARG A 107 -8.56 9.34 1.90
N ALA A 108 -7.32 9.79 1.80
CA ALA A 108 -6.33 9.18 0.90
C ALA A 108 -6.07 7.71 1.29
N TYR A 109 -5.95 7.43 2.59
CA TYR A 109 -5.71 6.09 3.11
C TYR A 109 -6.90 5.14 2.82
N MET A 110 -8.12 5.55 3.16
CA MET A 110 -9.31 4.71 2.96
C MET A 110 -9.61 4.47 1.48
N ARG A 111 -9.38 5.46 0.61
CA ARG A 111 -9.48 5.28 -0.84
C ARG A 111 -8.44 4.32 -1.39
N MET A 112 -7.21 4.36 -0.87
CA MET A 112 -6.17 3.38 -1.23
C MET A 112 -6.62 1.96 -0.87
N VAL A 113 -7.14 1.76 0.34
CA VAL A 113 -7.62 0.43 0.77
C VAL A 113 -8.83 -0.02 -0.05
N ALA A 114 -9.80 0.86 -0.31
CA ALA A 114 -10.98 0.56 -1.14
C ALA A 114 -10.61 0.22 -2.59
N ALA A 115 -9.62 0.91 -3.17
CA ALA A 115 -9.11 0.60 -4.50
C ALA A 115 -8.31 -0.71 -4.58
N ASN A 116 -7.90 -1.24 -3.43
CA ASN A 116 -7.10 -2.46 -3.33
C ASN A 116 -7.73 -3.46 -2.33
N PRO A 117 -8.89 -4.04 -2.63
CA PRO A 117 -9.63 -4.90 -1.69
C PRO A 117 -8.84 -6.17 -1.29
N TRP A 118 -7.85 -6.54 -2.04
CA TRP A 118 -6.91 -7.60 -1.74
C TRP A 118 -5.88 -7.25 -0.65
N PHE A 119 -5.59 -5.95 -0.47
CA PHE A 119 -4.52 -5.46 0.40
C PHE A 119 -4.72 -5.84 1.88
N PRO A 120 -5.89 -5.62 2.52
CA PRO A 120 -6.10 -6.01 3.91
C PRO A 120 -5.92 -7.51 4.15
N ALA A 121 -6.44 -8.36 3.27
CA ALA A 121 -6.32 -9.82 3.38
C ALA A 121 -4.86 -10.28 3.31
N LEU A 122 -4.09 -9.68 2.41
CA LEU A 122 -2.67 -9.96 2.24
C LEU A 122 -1.87 -9.54 3.49
N ILE A 123 -2.14 -8.33 4.03
CA ILE A 123 -1.47 -7.84 5.24
C ILE A 123 -1.76 -8.73 6.43
N ILE A 124 -3.00 -9.14 6.63
CA ILE A 124 -3.35 -10.05 7.74
C ILE A 124 -2.57 -11.35 7.61
N ARG A 125 -2.60 -11.97 6.44
CA ARG A 125 -2.01 -13.30 6.22
C ARG A 125 -0.50 -13.32 6.23
N GLU A 126 0.14 -12.33 5.60
CA GLU A 126 1.58 -12.37 5.35
C GLU A 126 2.40 -11.47 6.28
N VAL A 127 1.73 -10.51 6.95
CA VAL A 127 2.40 -9.55 7.83
C VAL A 127 1.99 -9.72 9.29
N LEU A 128 0.69 -9.83 9.58
CA LEU A 128 0.18 -9.87 10.96
C LEU A 128 0.14 -11.28 11.53
N ASP A 129 -0.12 -12.30 10.70
CA ASP A 129 -0.09 -13.70 11.14
C ASP A 129 1.29 -14.09 11.68
N GLN A 130 1.32 -14.97 12.71
CA GLN A 130 2.59 -15.42 13.32
C GLN A 130 3.50 -16.15 12.33
N ASN A 131 2.92 -16.84 11.35
CA ASN A 131 3.63 -17.53 10.28
C ASN A 131 3.86 -16.64 9.04
N GLY A 132 3.47 -15.38 9.11
CA GLY A 132 3.60 -14.42 8.01
C GLY A 132 5.07 -14.18 7.65
N ARG A 133 5.42 -14.42 6.39
CA ARG A 133 6.82 -14.44 5.92
C ARG A 133 7.31 -13.07 5.45
N MET A 134 6.42 -12.07 5.37
CA MET A 134 6.74 -10.76 4.82
C MET A 134 6.77 -9.64 5.87
N ARG A 135 6.56 -9.97 7.15
CA ARG A 135 6.52 -8.98 8.25
C ARG A 135 7.76 -8.09 8.31
N GLY A 136 8.95 -8.69 8.32
CA GLY A 136 10.21 -7.94 8.41
C GLY A 136 10.38 -6.98 7.25
N GLU A 137 10.13 -7.43 6.02
CA GLU A 137 10.23 -6.62 4.82
C GLU A 137 9.18 -5.51 4.77
N PHE A 138 7.95 -5.79 5.21
CA PHE A 138 6.90 -4.78 5.30
C PHE A 138 7.24 -3.70 6.31
N ILE A 139 7.74 -4.07 7.49
CA ILE A 139 8.18 -3.11 8.51
C ILE A 139 9.30 -2.23 7.97
N GLU A 140 10.36 -2.82 7.45
CA GLU A 140 11.55 -2.09 7.00
C GLU A 140 11.25 -1.13 5.85
N ARG A 141 10.46 -1.55 4.88
CA ARG A 141 10.24 -0.78 3.65
C ARG A 141 9.09 0.21 3.74
N PHE A 142 8.04 -0.11 4.50
CA PHE A 142 6.80 0.66 4.53
C PHE A 142 6.52 1.22 5.92
N ALA A 143 6.28 0.37 6.92
CA ALA A 143 5.81 0.80 8.23
C ALA A 143 6.82 1.71 8.95
N ALA A 144 8.12 1.42 8.88
CA ALA A 144 9.17 2.23 9.49
C ALA A 144 9.30 3.64 8.89
N LYS A 145 8.74 3.88 7.71
CA LYS A 145 8.72 5.20 7.07
C LYS A 145 7.40 5.93 7.29
N THR A 146 6.29 5.23 7.16
CA THR A 146 4.94 5.84 7.18
C THR A 146 4.42 6.08 8.59
N ALA A 147 4.65 5.15 9.53
CA ALA A 147 4.13 5.30 10.89
C ALA A 147 4.79 6.46 11.67
N PRO A 148 6.12 6.68 11.64
CA PRO A 148 6.73 7.84 12.26
C PRO A 148 6.26 9.17 11.64
N ALA A 149 6.01 9.21 10.33
CA ALA A 149 5.49 10.41 9.65
C ALA A 149 4.09 10.75 10.16
N LEU A 150 3.19 9.77 10.27
CA LEU A 150 1.85 9.97 10.84
C LEU A 150 1.92 10.47 12.30
N VAL A 151 2.79 9.86 13.11
CA VAL A 151 2.99 10.30 14.52
C VAL A 151 3.50 11.73 14.56
N ALA A 152 4.39 12.14 13.65
CA ALA A 152 4.91 13.51 13.57
C ALA A 152 3.80 14.52 13.21
N VAL A 153 2.91 14.19 12.28
CA VAL A 153 1.73 15.01 11.94
C VAL A 153 0.85 15.18 13.19
N LEU A 154 0.48 14.11 13.87
CA LEU A 154 -0.35 14.16 15.07
C LEU A 154 0.32 14.92 16.23
N ARG A 155 1.63 14.87 16.34
CA ARG A 155 2.39 15.67 17.32
C ARG A 155 2.29 17.15 17.01
N ARG A 156 2.48 17.58 15.75
CA ARG A 156 2.31 18.98 15.34
C ARG A 156 0.90 19.48 15.58
N GLU A 157 -0.12 18.70 15.24
CA GLU A 157 -1.52 19.01 15.51
C GLU A 157 -1.77 19.28 17.01
N ARG A 158 -1.15 18.47 17.88
CA ARG A 158 -1.24 18.65 19.34
C ARG A 158 -0.49 19.91 19.79
N GLU A 159 0.72 20.15 19.31
CA GLU A 159 1.54 21.31 19.64
C GLU A 159 0.88 22.64 19.23
N GLN A 160 0.09 22.60 18.16
CA GLN A 160 -0.70 23.72 17.65
C GLN A 160 -2.07 23.86 18.36
N GLY A 161 -2.34 23.05 19.38
CA GLY A 161 -3.58 23.12 20.17
C GLY A 161 -4.84 22.61 19.45
N ARG A 162 -4.71 21.97 18.26
CA ARG A 162 -5.85 21.38 17.56
C ARG A 162 -6.30 20.03 18.15
N LEU A 163 -5.37 19.33 18.81
CA LEU A 163 -5.65 18.10 19.53
C LEU A 163 -5.48 18.30 21.04
N ARG A 164 -6.16 17.46 21.84
CA ARG A 164 -6.10 17.50 23.31
C ARG A 164 -4.65 17.37 23.79
N ALA A 165 -4.26 18.19 24.78
CA ALA A 165 -2.91 18.22 25.32
C ALA A 165 -2.44 16.85 25.89
N GLY A 166 -3.36 16.10 26.54
CA GLY A 166 -3.09 14.77 27.07
C GLY A 166 -3.10 13.62 26.07
N LEU A 167 -3.30 13.89 24.76
CA LEU A 167 -3.30 12.86 23.73
C LEU A 167 -1.88 12.35 23.45
N ASP A 168 -1.66 11.05 23.54
CA ASP A 168 -0.43 10.43 23.03
C ASP A 168 -0.55 10.27 21.50
N PRO A 169 0.32 10.92 20.70
CA PRO A 169 0.25 10.83 19.24
C PRO A 169 0.42 9.41 18.70
N ARG A 170 1.09 8.52 19.43
CA ARG A 170 1.26 7.12 19.05
C ARG A 170 -0.05 6.35 19.16
N PHE A 171 -0.80 6.57 20.25
CA PHE A 171 -2.12 5.96 20.44
C PHE A 171 -3.14 6.50 19.44
N ALA A 172 -3.08 7.80 19.18
CA ALA A 172 -3.91 8.43 18.14
C ALA A 172 -3.60 7.85 16.74
N ALA A 173 -2.33 7.61 16.41
CA ALA A 173 -1.94 6.99 15.14
C ALA A 173 -2.50 5.56 15.02
N VAL A 174 -2.40 4.74 16.07
CA VAL A 174 -2.98 3.39 16.08
C VAL A 174 -4.50 3.44 15.91
N SER A 175 -5.19 4.34 16.60
CA SER A 175 -6.65 4.52 16.48
C SER A 175 -7.05 4.95 15.07
N LEU A 176 -6.34 5.93 14.48
CA LEU A 176 -6.58 6.38 13.11
C LEU A 176 -6.43 5.23 12.11
N LEU A 177 -5.32 4.49 12.19
CA LEU A 177 -5.08 3.34 11.30
C LEU A 177 -6.15 2.26 11.47
N SER A 178 -6.59 1.99 12.71
CA SER A 178 -7.65 1.02 12.99
C SER A 178 -8.98 1.46 12.36
N LEU A 179 -9.36 2.72 12.50
CA LEU A 179 -10.57 3.27 11.88
C LEU A 179 -10.52 3.25 10.35
N CYS A 180 -9.34 3.44 9.75
CA CYS A 180 -9.19 3.44 8.31
C CYS A 180 -9.12 2.04 7.68
N VAL A 181 -8.62 1.02 8.41
CA VAL A 181 -8.34 -0.31 7.85
C VAL A 181 -9.36 -1.34 8.25
N PHE A 182 -9.75 -1.37 9.53
CA PHE A 182 -10.60 -2.43 10.08
C PHE A 182 -11.96 -2.58 9.38
N PRO A 183 -12.64 -1.51 8.95
CA PRO A 183 -13.89 -1.64 8.19
C PRO A 183 -13.78 -2.49 6.93
N PHE A 184 -12.65 -2.40 6.22
CA PHE A 184 -12.39 -3.20 5.02
C PHE A 184 -11.96 -4.64 5.37
N VAL A 185 -11.26 -4.82 6.47
CA VAL A 185 -10.92 -6.15 7.01
C VAL A 185 -12.18 -6.93 7.41
N SER A 186 -13.12 -6.25 8.07
CA SER A 186 -14.36 -6.84 8.55
C SER A 186 -15.46 -6.94 7.49
N LEU A 187 -15.23 -6.43 6.28
CA LEU A 187 -16.22 -6.33 5.20
C LEU A 187 -16.92 -7.67 4.85
N PRO A 188 -16.23 -8.84 4.87
CA PRO A 188 -16.90 -10.11 4.65
C PRO A 188 -18.02 -10.42 5.66
N ILE A 189 -17.97 -9.79 6.84
CA ILE A 189 -18.99 -9.92 7.90
C ILE A 189 -19.93 -8.71 7.88
N THR A 190 -19.39 -7.51 7.92
CA THR A 190 -20.18 -6.27 8.03
C THR A 190 -20.97 -5.97 6.77
N GLY A 191 -20.49 -6.37 5.60
CA GLY A 191 -21.19 -6.20 4.33
C GLY A 191 -22.56 -6.88 4.34
N PRO A 192 -22.64 -8.22 4.52
CA PRO A 192 -23.91 -8.93 4.55
C PRO A 192 -24.82 -8.56 5.72
N VAL A 193 -24.23 -8.26 6.91
CA VAL A 193 -25.02 -8.04 8.15
C VAL A 193 -25.56 -6.62 8.25
N LEU A 194 -24.74 -5.61 7.86
CA LEU A 194 -25.10 -4.20 7.97
C LEU A 194 -25.48 -3.57 6.63
N GLY A 195 -25.42 -4.30 5.53
CA GLY A 195 -25.59 -3.74 4.19
C GLY A 195 -24.49 -2.78 3.78
N PHE A 196 -23.33 -2.81 4.45
CA PHE A 196 -22.22 -1.88 4.23
C PHE A 196 -21.43 -2.21 2.96
N ARG A 197 -21.37 -1.25 2.04
CA ARG A 197 -20.64 -1.36 0.76
C ARG A 197 -19.80 -0.11 0.56
N PRO A 198 -18.51 -0.11 0.93
CA PRO A 198 -17.64 1.06 0.84
C PRO A 198 -17.19 1.33 -0.60
N GLU A 199 -18.14 1.71 -1.46
CA GLU A 199 -17.95 2.02 -2.87
C GLU A 199 -18.68 3.32 -3.22
N GLY A 200 -18.18 4.06 -4.22
CA GLY A 200 -18.81 5.27 -4.76
C GLY A 200 -19.20 6.25 -3.65
N ALA A 201 -20.44 6.74 -3.68
CA ALA A 201 -20.95 7.73 -2.74
C ALA A 201 -21.04 7.20 -1.29
N GLU A 202 -21.20 5.89 -1.10
CA GLU A 202 -21.23 5.32 0.25
C GLU A 202 -19.84 5.35 0.89
N LEU A 203 -18.80 5.07 0.12
CA LEU A 203 -17.41 5.22 0.59
C LEU A 203 -17.15 6.68 1.02
N ASP A 204 -17.56 7.68 0.24
CA ASP A 204 -17.33 9.08 0.57
C ASP A 204 -18.06 9.49 1.86
N ARG A 205 -19.31 9.06 2.04
CA ARG A 205 -20.05 9.27 3.30
C ARG A 205 -19.37 8.59 4.49
N PHE A 206 -18.91 7.37 4.29
CA PHE A 206 -18.23 6.62 5.35
C PHE A 206 -16.89 7.27 5.73
N ILE A 207 -16.11 7.75 4.76
CA ILE A 207 -14.88 8.51 5.00
C ILE A 207 -15.17 9.75 5.86
N SER A 208 -16.16 10.55 5.46
CA SER A 208 -16.52 11.76 6.22
C SER A 208 -17.01 11.47 7.63
N HIS A 209 -17.82 10.42 7.80
CA HIS A 209 -18.26 9.94 9.11
C HIS A 209 -17.06 9.53 9.99
N THR A 210 -16.15 8.74 9.45
CA THR A 210 -14.99 8.23 10.19
C THR A 210 -14.03 9.37 10.57
N ALA A 211 -13.80 10.31 9.67
CA ALA A 211 -12.95 11.48 9.92
C ALA A 211 -13.57 12.39 10.99
N GLN A 212 -14.89 12.61 10.95
CA GLN A 212 -15.61 13.37 11.98
C GLN A 212 -15.52 12.68 13.33
N LEU A 213 -15.78 11.37 13.41
CA LEU A 213 -15.69 10.59 14.62
C LEU A 213 -14.28 10.67 15.24
N PHE A 214 -13.24 10.53 14.43
CA PHE A 214 -11.86 10.65 14.90
C PHE A 214 -11.59 12.06 15.40
N ARG A 215 -11.93 13.10 14.64
CA ARG A 215 -11.72 14.51 15.00
C ARG A 215 -12.39 14.87 16.31
N GLU A 216 -13.66 14.53 16.51
CA GLU A 216 -14.40 14.81 17.74
C GLU A 216 -13.81 14.06 18.94
N GLY A 217 -13.28 12.84 18.72
CA GLY A 217 -12.60 12.05 19.74
C GLY A 217 -11.24 12.60 20.18
N VAL A 218 -10.55 13.38 19.35
CA VAL A 218 -9.17 13.85 19.60
C VAL A 218 -9.04 15.38 19.72
N ALA A 219 -10.06 16.15 19.30
CA ALA A 219 -10.04 17.61 19.34
C ALA A 219 -9.83 18.16 20.75
N ALA A 220 -9.22 19.33 20.82
CA ALA A 220 -9.16 20.09 22.06
C ALA A 220 -10.59 20.43 22.52
N ARG A 221 -10.89 20.14 23.78
CA ARG A 221 -12.17 20.57 24.38
C ARG A 221 -12.03 22.03 24.77
N THR A 222 -12.88 22.88 24.23
CA THR A 222 -13.14 24.21 24.80
C THR A 222 -13.83 23.96 26.14
N GLU A 223 -13.19 24.25 27.25
CA GLU A 223 -13.91 24.30 28.52
C GLU A 223 -14.99 25.35 28.41
N PRO A 224 -16.28 25.04 28.73
CA PRO A 224 -17.29 26.08 28.89
C PRO A 224 -16.79 27.02 29.95
N GLY A 225 -16.59 28.30 29.61
CA GLY A 225 -16.19 29.33 30.57
C GLY A 225 -17.13 29.29 31.79
N HIS A 226 -16.54 29.17 32.98
CA HIS A 226 -17.26 29.45 34.22
C HIS A 226 -17.48 30.95 34.23
N ASP A 227 -18.68 31.38 33.85
CA ASP A 227 -19.24 32.70 34.19
C ASP A 227 -19.74 32.67 35.63
#